data_6e461458b7bd2d8c9355553c1f595d20
#
_entry.id   6e461458b7bd2d8c9355553c1f595d20
#
_cell.length_a   1.000
_cell.length_b   1.000
_cell.length_c   1.000
_cell.angle_alpha   90.00
_cell.angle_beta   90.00
_cell.angle_gamma   90.00
#
_symmetry.space_group_name_H-M   'P 1'
#
loop_
_entity.id
_entity.type
_entity.pdbx_description
1 polymer ?
#
loop_
_entity_poly.entity_id
_entity_poly.type
_entity_poly.pdbx_seq_one_letter_code
_entity_poly.pdbx_strand_id
1 'polypeptide(L)'
;MRQKEALTLALDYAKSLVVFPEFSKRQFLPLPQAPLVMVHGGAGSGKSRLISSIYTLVTETLKKPGDNPDCPYVLLTAFTGSAASNVNGQTIHTTFSFKFGTSYLSMPEKQREEKRALFQNVRMVIIDEISLISSDMLYNIDLRLREITGKMDVVFGGVSVFCFGDLYQIKPTKAHYVFQEPCNKEHAVAQKLRDLWKMFKVINLEENHRQVLFCTSFTLTFITSVLYSSNACFQHEF
;
A
#
# COMPACT_ATOMS: atom_id res chain seq x y z
N MET A 1 12.44 16.01 -2.52
CA MET A 1 11.08 16.57 -2.75
C MET A 1 10.03 15.48 -3.00
N ARG A 2 10.24 14.54 -3.89
CA ARG A 2 9.28 13.45 -4.27
C ARG A 2 8.98 12.43 -3.16
N GLN A 3 9.98 12.09 -2.31
CA GLN A 3 9.74 11.20 -1.15
C GLN A 3 8.72 11.83 -0.18
N LYS A 4 8.80 13.16 0.01
CA LYS A 4 7.86 13.91 0.84
C LYS A 4 6.43 13.81 0.30
N GLU A 5 6.25 13.86 -1.01
CA GLU A 5 4.92 13.74 -1.65
C GLU A 5 4.27 12.39 -1.33
N ALA A 6 4.99 11.27 -1.48
CA ALA A 6 4.46 9.94 -1.17
C ALA A 6 4.11 9.81 0.32
N LEU A 7 4.97 10.33 1.20
CA LEU A 7 4.74 10.33 2.64
C LEU A 7 3.52 11.15 3.03
N THR A 8 3.37 12.35 2.46
CA THR A 8 2.23 13.24 2.70
C THR A 8 0.92 12.56 2.27
N LEU A 9 0.86 11.95 1.08
CA LEU A 9 -0.33 11.22 0.63
C LEU A 9 -0.74 10.09 1.58
N ALA A 10 0.23 9.34 2.10
CA ALA A 10 -0.04 8.28 3.04
C ALA A 10 -0.57 8.82 4.38
N LEU A 11 0.04 9.87 4.90
CA LEU A 11 -0.36 10.51 6.17
C LEU A 11 -1.72 11.22 6.07
N ASP A 12 -1.98 11.94 5.01
CA ASP A 12 -3.24 12.65 4.81
C ASP A 12 -4.40 11.64 4.73
N TYR A 13 -4.18 10.51 4.06
CA TYR A 13 -5.14 9.42 4.05
C TYR A 13 -5.36 8.84 5.46
N ALA A 14 -4.29 8.54 6.20
CA ALA A 14 -4.39 8.02 7.56
C ALA A 14 -5.13 8.99 8.49
N LYS A 15 -4.79 10.27 8.45
CA LYS A 15 -5.47 11.33 9.22
C LYS A 15 -6.96 11.44 8.86
N SER A 16 -7.29 11.38 7.57
CA SER A 16 -8.67 11.41 7.12
C SER A 16 -9.50 10.27 7.69
N LEU A 17 -8.92 9.08 7.84
CA LEU A 17 -9.59 7.93 8.45
C LEU A 17 -9.83 8.09 9.96
N VAL A 18 -8.95 8.80 10.66
CA VAL A 18 -9.10 9.11 12.10
C VAL A 18 -10.23 10.12 12.31
N VAL A 19 -10.27 11.15 11.49
CA VAL A 19 -11.23 12.27 11.63
C VAL A 19 -12.62 11.92 11.09
N PHE A 20 -12.69 11.04 10.07
CA PHE A 20 -13.94 10.68 9.40
C PHE A 20 -15.09 10.22 10.33
N PRO A 21 -14.88 9.36 11.36
CA PRO A 21 -15.95 8.90 12.22
C PRO A 21 -16.66 10.01 12.98
N GLU A 22 -15.97 11.08 13.29
CA GLU A 22 -16.55 12.23 14.01
C GLU A 22 -17.40 13.11 13.09
N PHE A 23 -16.94 13.31 11.84
CA PHE A 23 -17.66 14.11 10.85
C PHE A 23 -18.84 13.34 10.21
N SER A 24 -18.72 12.04 10.01
CA SER A 24 -19.79 11.23 9.39
C SER A 24 -21.05 11.14 10.24
N LYS A 25 -20.95 11.34 11.55
CA LYS A 25 -22.11 11.41 12.43
C LYS A 25 -22.96 12.66 12.21
N ARG A 26 -22.41 13.70 11.58
CA ARG A 26 -23.07 15.00 11.36
C ARG A 26 -23.46 15.28 9.92
N GLN A 27 -22.82 14.60 8.96
CA GLN A 27 -23.06 14.78 7.52
C GLN A 27 -22.84 13.45 6.79
N PHE A 28 -23.66 13.16 5.74
CA PHE A 28 -23.47 12.02 4.82
C PHE A 28 -22.26 12.29 3.90
N LEU A 29 -21.06 12.25 4.44
CA LEU A 29 -19.85 12.40 3.65
C LEU A 29 -19.40 11.02 3.09
N PRO A 30 -18.96 10.95 1.84
CA PRO A 30 -18.37 9.72 1.30
C PRO A 30 -17.09 9.36 2.06
N LEU A 31 -16.82 8.07 2.20
CA LEU A 31 -15.56 7.56 2.79
C LEU A 31 -14.36 8.19 2.06
N PRO A 32 -13.27 8.52 2.79
CA PRO A 32 -12.05 8.98 2.17
C PRO A 32 -11.59 8.01 1.08
N GLN A 33 -11.28 8.52 -0.10
CA GLN A 33 -10.81 7.69 -1.20
C GLN A 33 -9.42 7.14 -0.87
N ALA A 34 -9.27 5.83 -0.91
CA ALA A 34 -7.99 5.14 -0.68
C ALA A 34 -7.00 5.45 -1.82
N PRO A 35 -5.85 6.08 -1.56
CA PRO A 35 -4.88 6.40 -2.60
C PRO A 35 -4.21 5.14 -3.15
N LEU A 36 -4.03 5.10 -4.47
CA LEU A 36 -3.24 4.12 -5.19
C LEU A 36 -1.99 4.82 -5.70
N VAL A 37 -0.82 4.43 -5.22
CA VAL A 37 0.42 5.14 -5.50
C VAL A 37 1.50 4.17 -5.98
N MET A 38 2.16 4.52 -7.08
CA MET A 38 3.37 3.86 -7.56
C MET A 38 4.58 4.75 -7.32
N VAL A 39 5.49 4.31 -6.49
CA VAL A 39 6.77 4.98 -6.25
C VAL A 39 7.86 4.28 -7.06
N HIS A 40 8.21 4.89 -8.18
CA HIS A 40 9.27 4.43 -9.06
C HIS A 40 10.62 5.04 -8.68
N GLY A 41 11.68 4.24 -8.70
CA GLY A 41 13.02 4.72 -8.46
C GLY A 41 14.08 3.62 -8.54
N GLY A 42 15.26 3.96 -9.03
CA GLY A 42 16.39 3.06 -9.16
C GLY A 42 16.95 2.56 -7.83
N ALA A 43 17.97 1.71 -7.90
CA ALA A 43 18.70 1.27 -6.72
C ALA A 43 19.34 2.48 -6.00
N GLY A 44 19.17 2.54 -4.68
CA GLY A 44 19.72 3.64 -3.87
C GLY A 44 18.88 4.92 -3.81
N SER A 45 17.70 4.98 -4.45
CA SER A 45 16.80 6.15 -4.38
C SER A 45 16.07 6.30 -3.03
N GLY A 46 16.31 5.40 -2.07
CA GLY A 46 15.75 5.49 -0.71
C GLY A 46 14.37 4.87 -0.55
N LYS A 47 13.92 3.99 -1.47
CA LYS A 47 12.61 3.32 -1.39
C LYS A 47 12.38 2.59 -0.07
N SER A 48 13.30 1.74 0.36
CA SER A 48 13.15 0.96 1.61
C SER A 48 13.03 1.84 2.84
N ARG A 49 13.75 2.97 2.86
CA ARG A 49 13.64 3.96 3.94
C ARG A 49 12.27 4.64 3.93
N LEU A 50 11.78 4.97 2.75
CA LEU A 50 10.46 5.57 2.58
C LEU A 50 9.34 4.58 2.98
N ILE A 51 9.45 3.29 2.62
CA ILE A 51 8.56 2.22 3.08
C ILE A 51 8.49 2.18 4.60
N SER A 52 9.66 2.10 5.27
CA SER A 52 9.71 2.08 6.74
C SER A 52 9.09 3.34 7.36
N SER A 53 9.33 4.50 6.78
CA SER A 53 8.75 5.77 7.27
C SER A 53 7.23 5.80 7.13
N ILE A 54 6.70 5.38 5.97
CA ILE A 54 5.25 5.30 5.75
C ILE A 54 4.62 4.31 6.71
N TYR A 55 5.21 3.11 6.85
CA TYR A 55 4.72 2.07 7.76
C TYR A 55 4.60 2.60 9.19
N THR A 56 5.68 3.18 9.72
CA THR A 56 5.72 3.69 11.09
C THR A 56 4.67 4.80 11.28
N LEU A 57 4.70 5.82 10.44
CA LEU A 57 3.85 7.00 10.63
C LEU A 57 2.36 6.68 10.42
N VAL A 58 2.01 5.85 9.45
CA VAL A 58 0.60 5.45 9.24
C VAL A 58 0.12 4.57 10.39
N THR A 59 0.93 3.61 10.83
CA THR A 59 0.59 2.75 11.97
C THR A 59 0.39 3.56 13.25
N GLU A 60 1.31 4.46 13.56
CA GLU A 60 1.22 5.35 14.73
C GLU A 60 -0.02 6.28 14.67
N THR A 61 -0.35 6.77 13.48
CA THR A 61 -1.52 7.64 13.27
C THR A 61 -2.84 6.89 13.50
N LEU A 62 -2.91 5.62 13.08
CA LEU A 62 -4.14 4.82 13.13
C LEU A 62 -4.31 4.04 14.44
N LYS A 63 -3.22 3.76 15.14
CA LYS A 63 -3.19 2.94 16.35
C LYS A 63 -4.02 3.55 17.47
N LYS A 64 -4.82 2.70 18.12
CA LYS A 64 -5.65 3.08 19.27
C LYS A 64 -5.23 2.29 20.51
N PRO A 65 -5.42 2.87 21.72
CA PRO A 65 -5.21 2.12 22.96
C PRO A 65 -6.07 0.84 22.99
N GLY A 66 -5.44 -0.30 23.30
CA GLY A 66 -6.11 -1.59 23.38
C GLY A 66 -6.26 -2.35 22.06
N ASP A 67 -5.69 -1.85 20.95
CA ASP A 67 -5.70 -2.57 19.67
C ASP A 67 -4.92 -3.89 19.78
N ASN A 68 -5.44 -4.92 19.10
CA ASN A 68 -4.78 -6.21 18.98
C ASN A 68 -3.54 -6.07 18.07
N PRO A 69 -2.32 -6.37 18.58
CA PRO A 69 -1.10 -6.29 17.80
C PRO A 69 -1.06 -7.25 16.59
N ASP A 70 -1.84 -8.33 16.62
CA ASP A 70 -1.93 -9.29 15.52
C ASP A 70 -2.79 -8.79 14.34
N CYS A 71 -3.48 -7.66 14.50
CA CYS A 71 -4.32 -7.05 13.48
C CYS A 71 -3.69 -5.73 12.96
N PRO A 72 -2.75 -5.79 12.02
CA PRO A 72 -2.00 -4.63 11.57
C PRO A 72 -2.86 -3.64 10.77
N TYR A 73 -2.48 -2.37 10.81
CA TYR A 73 -3.06 -1.32 9.97
C TYR A 73 -2.43 -1.24 8.58
N VAL A 74 -1.14 -1.59 8.50
CA VAL A 74 -0.36 -1.58 7.26
C VAL A 74 0.25 -2.95 7.06
N LEU A 75 0.06 -3.54 5.88
CA LEU A 75 0.71 -4.78 5.48
C LEU A 75 1.91 -4.47 4.60
N LEU A 76 3.07 -5.02 4.95
CA LEU A 76 4.29 -4.98 4.13
C LEU A 76 4.40 -6.28 3.36
N THR A 77 4.46 -6.18 2.03
CA THR A 77 4.50 -7.36 1.15
C THR A 77 5.54 -7.20 0.05
N ALA A 78 6.05 -8.32 -0.46
CA ALA A 78 6.88 -8.36 -1.66
C ALA A 78 6.65 -9.67 -2.42
N PHE A 79 7.11 -9.72 -3.69
CA PHE A 79 6.96 -10.93 -4.49
C PHE A 79 7.86 -12.05 -4.00
N THR A 80 9.13 -11.75 -3.67
CA THR A 80 10.12 -12.73 -3.20
C THR A 80 10.27 -12.75 -1.69
N GLY A 81 10.70 -13.89 -1.13
CA GLY A 81 10.98 -14.01 0.31
C GLY A 81 12.11 -13.08 0.76
N SER A 82 13.15 -12.94 -0.06
CA SER A 82 14.27 -12.02 0.21
C SER A 82 13.81 -10.56 0.32
N ALA A 83 13.02 -10.09 -0.66
CA ALA A 83 12.48 -8.74 -0.64
C ALA A 83 11.52 -8.52 0.54
N ALA A 84 10.67 -9.50 0.84
CA ALA A 84 9.76 -9.44 1.98
C ALA A 84 10.53 -9.32 3.31
N SER A 85 11.62 -10.08 3.47
CA SER A 85 12.49 -9.97 4.65
C SER A 85 13.15 -8.60 4.77
N ASN A 86 13.57 -7.99 3.66
CA ASN A 86 14.20 -6.66 3.66
C ASN A 86 13.29 -5.54 4.19
N VAL A 87 11.98 -5.71 4.06
CA VAL A 87 10.98 -4.75 4.55
C VAL A 87 10.26 -5.23 5.82
N ASN A 88 10.73 -6.32 6.44
CA ASN A 88 10.06 -6.97 7.58
C ASN A 88 8.60 -7.33 7.29
N GLY A 89 8.31 -7.77 6.08
CA GLY A 89 6.98 -8.13 5.60
C GLY A 89 6.85 -9.61 5.26
N GLN A 90 5.78 -9.94 4.56
CA GLN A 90 5.48 -11.28 4.07
C GLN A 90 5.44 -11.32 2.55
N THR A 91 5.55 -12.52 1.96
CA THR A 91 5.34 -12.63 0.50
C THR A 91 3.87 -12.41 0.16
N ILE A 92 3.60 -11.88 -1.05
CA ILE A 92 2.25 -11.72 -1.58
C ILE A 92 1.47 -13.05 -1.51
N HIS A 93 2.12 -14.16 -1.86
CA HIS A 93 1.50 -15.49 -1.81
C HIS A 93 1.04 -15.86 -0.39
N THR A 94 1.85 -15.60 0.62
CA THR A 94 1.51 -15.86 2.02
C THR A 94 0.40 -14.92 2.50
N THR A 95 0.56 -13.62 2.27
CA THR A 95 -0.39 -12.60 2.73
C THR A 95 -1.80 -12.84 2.18
N PHE A 96 -1.90 -13.11 0.88
CA PHE A 96 -3.17 -13.28 0.18
C PHE A 96 -3.60 -14.74 -0.02
N SER A 97 -2.83 -15.69 0.50
CA SER A 97 -3.08 -17.13 0.36
C SER A 97 -3.23 -17.57 -1.10
N PHE A 98 -2.35 -17.08 -1.98
CA PHE A 98 -2.29 -17.53 -3.36
C PHE A 98 -1.52 -18.83 -3.50
N LYS A 99 -2.04 -19.74 -4.34
CA LYS A 99 -1.32 -20.96 -4.73
C LYS A 99 -0.44 -20.66 -5.94
N PHE A 100 0.77 -21.21 -5.95
CA PHE A 100 1.68 -21.05 -7.09
C PHE A 100 1.13 -21.74 -8.35
N GLY A 101 1.26 -21.09 -9.49
CA GLY A 101 0.97 -21.68 -10.80
C GLY A 101 -0.52 -21.89 -11.08
N THR A 102 -1.44 -21.38 -10.27
CA THR A 102 -2.87 -21.50 -10.48
C THR A 102 -3.50 -20.17 -10.87
N SER A 103 -4.59 -20.23 -11.65
CA SER A 103 -5.49 -19.09 -11.85
C SER A 103 -6.10 -18.65 -10.52
N TYR A 104 -6.67 -17.43 -10.48
CA TYR A 104 -7.37 -16.96 -9.29
C TYR A 104 -8.45 -17.96 -8.85
N LEU A 105 -8.43 -18.30 -7.59
CA LEU A 105 -9.46 -19.11 -6.92
C LEU A 105 -9.98 -18.35 -5.70
N SER A 106 -11.30 -18.24 -5.58
CA SER A 106 -11.94 -17.72 -4.37
C SER A 106 -11.56 -18.54 -3.14
N MET A 107 -11.47 -17.89 -1.99
CA MET A 107 -11.20 -18.57 -0.72
C MET A 107 -12.38 -19.41 -0.27
N PRO A 108 -12.13 -20.59 0.31
CA PRO A 108 -13.13 -21.28 1.13
C PRO A 108 -13.64 -20.37 2.25
N GLU A 109 -14.93 -20.53 2.62
CA GLU A 109 -15.58 -19.65 3.60
C GLU A 109 -14.79 -19.52 4.91
N LYS A 110 -14.38 -20.62 5.49
CA LYS A 110 -13.60 -20.62 6.74
C LYS A 110 -12.30 -19.80 6.63
N GLN A 111 -11.55 -20.01 5.55
CA GLN A 111 -10.30 -19.26 5.31
C GLN A 111 -10.57 -17.78 5.10
N ARG A 112 -11.67 -17.43 4.44
CA ARG A 112 -12.09 -16.05 4.21
C ARG A 112 -12.42 -15.33 5.53
N GLU A 113 -13.14 -16.01 6.44
CA GLU A 113 -13.46 -15.47 7.76
C GLU A 113 -12.21 -15.24 8.60
N GLU A 114 -11.28 -16.21 8.63
CA GLU A 114 -9.97 -16.05 9.30
C GLU A 114 -9.20 -14.85 8.74
N LYS A 115 -9.16 -14.69 7.42
CA LYS A 115 -8.51 -13.54 6.78
C LYS A 115 -9.23 -12.23 7.07
N ARG A 116 -10.56 -12.20 7.11
CA ARG A 116 -11.34 -11.01 7.50
C ARG A 116 -10.99 -10.55 8.91
N ALA A 117 -10.86 -11.49 9.85
CA ALA A 117 -10.46 -11.17 11.22
C ALA A 117 -9.06 -10.55 11.27
N LEU A 118 -8.08 -11.09 10.54
CA LEU A 118 -6.72 -10.54 10.47
C LEU A 118 -6.67 -9.18 9.77
N PHE A 119 -7.50 -8.97 8.75
CA PHE A 119 -7.51 -7.76 7.93
C PHE A 119 -8.45 -6.66 8.44
N GLN A 120 -9.13 -6.86 9.57
CA GLN A 120 -10.14 -5.92 10.09
C GLN A 120 -9.63 -4.48 10.24
N ASN A 121 -8.36 -4.32 10.66
CA ASN A 121 -7.72 -3.03 10.85
C ASN A 121 -6.93 -2.57 9.63
N VAL A 122 -6.72 -3.42 8.62
CA VAL A 122 -5.90 -3.07 7.45
C VAL A 122 -6.51 -1.91 6.67
N ARG A 123 -5.72 -0.87 6.46
CA ARG A 123 -6.07 0.33 5.69
C ARG A 123 -5.12 0.58 4.54
N MET A 124 -3.94 -0.05 4.60
CA MET A 124 -2.91 0.12 3.56
C MET A 124 -2.16 -1.19 3.33
N VAL A 125 -1.85 -1.46 2.07
CA VAL A 125 -0.93 -2.51 1.64
C VAL A 125 0.24 -1.84 0.93
N ILE A 126 1.45 -2.17 1.34
CA ILE A 126 2.68 -1.76 0.68
C ILE A 126 3.26 -2.98 -0.04
N ILE A 127 3.55 -2.82 -1.32
CA ILE A 127 4.12 -3.86 -2.18
C ILE A 127 5.49 -3.40 -2.64
N ASP A 128 6.55 -4.06 -2.20
CA ASP A 128 7.91 -3.83 -2.69
C ASP A 128 8.24 -4.73 -3.89
N GLU A 129 9.21 -4.32 -4.68
CA GLU A 129 9.64 -4.99 -5.93
C GLU A 129 8.51 -5.23 -6.94
N ILE A 130 7.68 -4.20 -7.20
CA ILE A 130 6.54 -4.28 -8.12
C ILE A 130 6.94 -4.76 -9.54
N SER A 131 8.20 -4.59 -9.96
CA SER A 131 8.69 -5.04 -11.26
C SER A 131 8.57 -6.55 -11.48
N LEU A 132 8.58 -7.34 -10.41
CA LEU A 132 8.41 -8.79 -10.44
C LEU A 132 6.94 -9.24 -10.48
N ILE A 133 6.02 -8.31 -10.29
CA ILE A 133 4.58 -8.58 -10.26
C ILE A 133 4.00 -8.41 -11.66
N SER A 134 3.26 -9.42 -12.11
CA SER A 134 2.55 -9.35 -13.38
C SER A 134 1.23 -8.58 -13.26
N SER A 135 0.72 -8.13 -14.40
CA SER A 135 -0.62 -7.56 -14.49
C SER A 135 -1.69 -8.50 -13.94
N ASP A 136 -1.62 -9.80 -14.26
CA ASP A 136 -2.53 -10.81 -13.71
C ASP A 136 -2.46 -10.90 -12.18
N MET A 137 -1.24 -10.83 -11.60
CA MET A 137 -1.08 -10.85 -10.15
C MET A 137 -1.68 -9.60 -9.50
N LEU A 138 -1.56 -8.42 -10.12
CA LEU A 138 -2.19 -7.20 -9.63
C LEU A 138 -3.71 -7.32 -9.59
N TYR A 139 -4.32 -7.92 -10.62
CA TYR A 139 -5.77 -8.21 -10.65
C TYR A 139 -6.15 -9.23 -9.57
N ASN A 140 -5.34 -10.26 -9.36
CA ASN A 140 -5.58 -11.23 -8.29
C ASN A 140 -5.55 -10.58 -6.91
N ILE A 141 -4.64 -9.64 -6.67
CA ILE A 141 -4.57 -8.86 -5.41
C ILE A 141 -5.83 -8.01 -5.25
N ASP A 142 -6.29 -7.34 -6.30
CA ASP A 142 -7.54 -6.56 -6.29
C ASP A 142 -8.74 -7.44 -5.92
N LEU A 143 -8.93 -8.55 -6.62
CA LEU A 143 -10.03 -9.48 -6.36
C LEU A 143 -9.98 -10.03 -4.93
N ARG A 144 -8.80 -10.38 -4.44
CA ARG A 144 -8.60 -10.92 -3.10
C ARG A 144 -8.93 -9.89 -2.01
N LEU A 145 -8.51 -8.64 -2.18
CA LEU A 145 -8.84 -7.58 -1.23
C LEU A 145 -10.36 -7.29 -1.22
N ARG A 146 -11.02 -7.29 -2.37
CA ARG A 146 -12.48 -7.18 -2.44
C ARG A 146 -13.17 -8.32 -1.70
N GLU A 147 -12.71 -9.56 -1.91
CA GLU A 147 -13.26 -10.75 -1.25
C GLU A 147 -13.09 -10.69 0.28
N ILE A 148 -11.91 -10.31 0.77
CA ILE A 148 -11.62 -10.19 2.21
C ILE A 148 -12.44 -9.07 2.84
N THR A 149 -12.49 -7.89 2.22
CA THR A 149 -13.21 -6.72 2.77
C THR A 149 -14.72 -6.81 2.58
N GLY A 150 -15.20 -7.72 1.70
CA GLY A 150 -16.60 -7.82 1.32
C GLY A 150 -17.10 -6.70 0.40
N LYS A 151 -16.21 -5.84 -0.12
CA LYS A 151 -16.55 -4.69 -0.97
C LYS A 151 -16.26 -5.00 -2.44
N MET A 152 -17.10 -5.81 -3.07
CA MET A 152 -16.86 -6.34 -4.42
C MET A 152 -16.81 -5.25 -5.51
N ASP A 153 -17.51 -4.14 -5.34
CA ASP A 153 -17.61 -3.05 -6.33
C ASP A 153 -16.51 -1.99 -6.17
N VAL A 154 -15.73 -2.06 -5.08
CA VAL A 154 -14.69 -1.07 -4.77
C VAL A 154 -13.32 -1.63 -5.10
N VAL A 155 -12.53 -0.89 -5.87
CA VAL A 155 -11.15 -1.27 -6.23
C VAL A 155 -10.32 -1.52 -4.98
N PHE A 156 -9.58 -2.64 -4.99
CA PHE A 156 -8.80 -3.15 -3.85
C PHE A 156 -9.63 -3.23 -2.54
N GLY A 157 -10.96 -3.38 -2.65
CA GLY A 157 -11.84 -3.41 -1.48
C GLY A 157 -11.83 -2.13 -0.64
N GLY A 158 -11.36 -1.01 -1.21
CA GLY A 158 -11.20 0.27 -0.52
C GLY A 158 -9.95 0.36 0.37
N VAL A 159 -9.00 -0.56 0.21
CA VAL A 159 -7.69 -0.52 0.85
C VAL A 159 -6.72 0.29 0.00
N SER A 160 -5.94 1.16 0.62
CA SER A 160 -4.89 1.91 -0.06
C SER A 160 -3.75 0.98 -0.48
N VAL A 161 -3.22 1.17 -1.71
CA VAL A 161 -2.12 0.35 -2.22
C VAL A 161 -0.97 1.23 -2.65
N PHE A 162 0.18 1.02 -2.03
CA PHE A 162 1.44 1.68 -2.35
C PHE A 162 2.41 0.66 -2.94
N CYS A 163 2.75 0.82 -4.21
CA CYS A 163 3.71 -0.04 -4.91
C CYS A 163 5.06 0.64 -4.98
N PHE A 164 6.13 -0.10 -4.73
CA PHE A 164 7.50 0.38 -4.81
C PHE A 164 8.32 -0.49 -5.75
N GLY A 165 9.21 0.11 -6.52
CA GLY A 165 10.14 -0.64 -7.34
C GLY A 165 10.75 0.18 -8.46
N ASP A 166 11.51 -0.51 -9.29
CA ASP A 166 12.10 0.04 -10.50
C ASP A 166 11.55 -0.73 -11.70
N LEU A 167 10.67 -0.09 -12.47
CA LEU A 167 10.02 -0.69 -13.65
C LEU A 167 10.99 -1.00 -14.79
N TYR A 168 12.23 -0.48 -14.73
CA TYR A 168 13.29 -0.79 -15.70
C TYR A 168 14.18 -1.97 -15.30
N GLN A 169 13.96 -2.52 -14.07
CA GLN A 169 14.64 -3.74 -13.62
C GLN A 169 14.02 -5.03 -14.21
N ILE A 170 14.32 -6.16 -13.60
CA ILE A 170 13.91 -7.48 -14.07
C ILE A 170 12.39 -7.57 -14.21
N LYS A 171 11.93 -8.04 -15.38
CA LYS A 171 10.52 -8.29 -15.66
C LYS A 171 10.01 -9.59 -14.99
N PRO A 172 8.69 -9.73 -14.81
CA PRO A 172 8.08 -10.98 -14.36
C PRO A 172 8.46 -12.16 -15.26
N THR A 173 8.78 -13.30 -14.67
CA THR A 173 9.12 -14.50 -15.42
C THR A 173 7.89 -15.09 -16.12
N LYS A 174 7.95 -15.25 -17.45
CA LYS A 174 6.86 -15.81 -18.28
C LYS A 174 5.51 -15.09 -18.13
N ALA A 175 5.51 -13.79 -17.82
CA ALA A 175 4.32 -13.00 -17.63
C ALA A 175 4.50 -11.58 -18.16
N HIS A 176 3.39 -10.87 -18.34
CA HIS A 176 3.39 -9.49 -18.78
C HIS A 176 3.76 -8.53 -17.63
N TYR A 177 4.38 -7.41 -17.97
CA TYR A 177 4.61 -6.34 -16.99
C TYR A 177 3.29 -5.88 -16.35
N VAL A 178 3.37 -5.39 -15.14
CA VAL A 178 2.21 -4.90 -14.36
C VAL A 178 1.36 -3.85 -15.10
N PHE A 179 1.96 -3.09 -16.01
CA PHE A 179 1.31 -2.05 -16.83
C PHE A 179 0.86 -2.55 -18.23
N GLN A 180 1.09 -3.81 -18.55
CA GLN A 180 0.66 -4.40 -19.82
C GLN A 180 -0.69 -5.11 -19.68
N GLU A 181 -1.29 -5.48 -20.83
CA GLU A 181 -2.51 -6.26 -20.84
C GLU A 181 -2.28 -7.63 -20.15
N PRO A 182 -3.18 -8.07 -19.26
CA PRO A 182 -3.08 -9.36 -18.62
C PRO A 182 -3.10 -10.53 -19.60
N CYS A 183 -2.39 -11.60 -19.27
CA CYS A 183 -2.41 -12.84 -20.06
C CYS A 183 -3.73 -13.61 -19.87
N ASN A 184 -4.34 -13.51 -18.69
CA ASN A 184 -5.63 -14.12 -18.40
C ASN A 184 -6.76 -13.38 -19.14
N LYS A 185 -7.60 -14.11 -19.87
CA LYS A 185 -8.68 -13.52 -20.67
C LYS A 185 -9.72 -12.78 -19.81
N GLU A 186 -10.03 -13.28 -18.64
CA GLU A 186 -10.97 -12.63 -17.71
C GLU A 186 -10.41 -11.31 -17.18
N HIS A 187 -9.12 -11.29 -16.84
CA HIS A 187 -8.44 -10.07 -16.43
C HIS A 187 -8.30 -9.07 -17.58
N ALA A 188 -8.05 -9.54 -18.80
CA ALA A 188 -8.00 -8.68 -19.99
C ALA A 188 -9.38 -8.04 -20.30
N VAL A 189 -10.48 -8.76 -20.09
CA VAL A 189 -11.83 -8.20 -20.17
C VAL A 189 -12.06 -7.18 -19.07
N ALA A 190 -11.67 -7.49 -17.83
CA ALA A 190 -11.77 -6.57 -16.70
C ALA A 190 -10.96 -5.28 -16.93
N GLN A 191 -9.78 -5.38 -17.54
CA GLN A 191 -8.95 -4.22 -17.89
C GLN A 191 -9.64 -3.28 -18.88
N LYS A 192 -10.35 -3.80 -19.87
CA LYS A 192 -11.11 -2.96 -20.81
C LYS A 192 -12.18 -2.14 -20.12
N LEU A 193 -12.76 -2.66 -19.04
CA LEU A 193 -13.75 -1.95 -18.22
C LEU A 193 -13.08 -1.01 -17.21
N ARG A 194 -11.97 -1.44 -16.61
CA ARG A 194 -11.28 -0.69 -15.56
C ARG A 194 -9.80 -1.07 -15.53
N ASP A 195 -8.94 -0.27 -16.11
CA ASP A 195 -7.49 -0.46 -16.08
C ASP A 195 -6.95 -0.08 -14.70
N LEU A 196 -6.67 -1.09 -13.88
CA LEU A 196 -6.19 -0.89 -12.50
C LEU A 196 -4.89 -0.10 -12.47
N TRP A 197 -3.97 -0.37 -13.41
CA TRP A 197 -2.67 0.31 -13.42
C TRP A 197 -2.82 1.82 -13.65
N LYS A 198 -3.72 2.25 -14.53
CA LYS A 198 -3.96 3.67 -14.80
C LYS A 198 -4.55 4.43 -13.61
N MET A 199 -5.05 3.74 -12.60
CA MET A 199 -5.56 4.37 -11.39
C MET A 199 -4.45 4.77 -10.41
N PHE A 200 -3.23 4.28 -10.62
CA PHE A 200 -2.11 4.60 -9.75
C PHE A 200 -1.52 5.96 -10.09
N LYS A 201 -1.35 6.81 -9.06
CA LYS A 201 -0.53 8.01 -9.15
C LYS A 201 0.94 7.61 -9.12
N VAL A 202 1.69 7.99 -10.16
CA VAL A 202 3.13 7.68 -10.25
C VAL A 202 3.96 8.80 -9.63
N ILE A 203 4.89 8.43 -8.76
CA ILE A 203 5.87 9.34 -8.14
C ILE A 203 7.26 8.80 -8.46
N ASN A 204 8.06 9.57 -9.20
CA ASN A 204 9.42 9.18 -9.59
C ASN A 204 10.43 9.72 -8.57
N LEU A 205 11.25 8.84 -7.99
CA LEU A 205 12.39 9.21 -7.14
C LEU A 205 13.63 9.36 -8.02
N GLU A 206 14.02 10.59 -8.28
CA GLU A 206 15.13 10.94 -9.20
C GLU A 206 16.49 10.99 -8.50
N GLU A 207 16.52 11.14 -7.17
CA GLU A 207 17.75 11.32 -6.40
C GLU A 207 18.37 9.99 -5.97
N ASN A 208 19.66 9.80 -6.28
CA ASN A 208 20.43 8.65 -5.83
C ASN A 208 21.20 8.99 -4.55
N HIS A 209 20.69 8.56 -3.38
CA HIS A 209 21.28 8.87 -2.07
C HIS A 209 22.46 7.99 -1.68
N ARG A 210 22.87 7.02 -2.51
CA ARG A 210 24.05 6.17 -2.22
C ARG A 210 25.37 6.93 -2.27
N GLN A 211 25.41 8.10 -2.87
CA GLN A 211 26.64 8.92 -2.98
C GLN A 211 26.77 9.99 -1.88
N VAL A 212 25.81 10.13 -0.99
CA VAL A 212 25.89 11.09 0.14
C VAL A 212 26.01 10.31 1.44
N LEU A 213 27.24 9.96 1.79
CA LEU A 213 27.64 9.73 3.17
C LEU A 213 27.43 11.05 3.95
N PHE A 214 26.73 10.98 5.08
CA PHE A 214 26.36 12.04 6.01
C PHE A 214 24.98 12.69 5.78
N CYS A 215 23.96 12.17 6.43
CA CYS A 215 23.08 12.93 7.31
C CYS A 215 22.13 12.05 8.12
N THR A 216 22.53 11.62 9.28
CA THR A 216 21.68 10.92 10.27
C THR A 216 20.70 11.84 11.01
N SER A 217 20.80 13.17 10.82
CA SER A 217 19.95 14.15 11.52
C SER A 217 18.64 14.49 10.79
N PHE A 218 18.52 14.18 9.49
CA PHE A 218 17.38 14.65 8.70
C PHE A 218 16.06 13.93 9.02
N THR A 219 16.11 12.68 9.44
CA THR A 219 14.90 11.88 9.72
C THR A 219 14.23 12.29 11.04
N LEU A 220 15.00 12.55 12.09
CA LEU A 220 14.43 12.97 13.37
C LEU A 220 13.83 14.38 13.29
N THR A 221 14.51 15.31 12.63
CA THR A 221 14.03 16.70 12.48
C THR A 221 12.79 16.78 11.61
N PHE A 222 12.66 15.90 10.60
CA PHE A 222 11.49 15.87 9.73
C PHE A 222 10.27 15.27 10.41
N ILE A 223 10.44 14.18 11.16
CA ILE A 223 9.39 13.53 11.95
C ILE A 223 8.88 14.51 13.02
N THR A 224 9.78 15.20 13.72
CA THR A 224 9.38 16.20 14.73
C THR A 224 8.69 17.40 14.11
N SER A 225 9.13 17.93 12.96
CA SER A 225 8.46 19.09 12.33
C SER A 225 7.06 18.76 11.81
N VAL A 226 6.84 17.54 11.30
CA VAL A 226 5.51 17.09 10.83
C VAL A 226 4.56 16.83 12.02
N LEU A 227 5.08 16.29 13.13
CA LEU A 227 4.29 16.06 14.35
C LEU A 227 3.99 17.37 15.09
N TYR A 228 4.95 18.32 15.15
CA TYR A 228 4.73 19.61 15.81
C TYR A 228 3.80 20.54 15.02
N SER A 229 3.85 20.55 13.70
CA SER A 229 2.91 21.35 12.89
C SER A 229 1.46 20.86 13.00
N SER A 230 1.24 19.57 13.29
CA SER A 230 -0.10 19.02 13.50
C SER A 230 -0.67 19.34 14.90
N ASN A 231 0.18 19.52 15.92
CA ASN A 231 -0.28 19.92 17.25
C ASN A 231 -0.58 21.43 17.37
N ALA A 232 0.04 22.27 16.53
CA ALA A 232 -0.22 23.70 16.53
C ALA A 232 -1.58 24.11 15.94
N CYS A 233 -2.19 23.28 15.08
CA CYS A 233 -3.52 23.52 14.52
C CYS A 233 -4.67 23.20 15.48
N PHE A 234 -4.42 22.50 16.59
CA PHE A 234 -5.46 22.08 17.54
C PHE A 234 -5.63 23.02 18.74
N GLN A 235 -4.80 24.07 18.87
CA GLN A 235 -4.86 24.96 20.05
C GLN A 235 -5.48 26.35 19.81
N HIS A 236 -6.04 26.63 18.63
CA HIS A 236 -6.58 27.97 18.33
C HIS A 236 -8.03 27.99 17.84
N GLU A 237 -8.90 27.08 18.31
CA GLU A 237 -10.36 27.25 18.19
C GLU A 237 -11.04 26.69 19.45
N PHE A 238 -11.05 27.53 20.51
CA PHE A 238 -12.09 27.61 21.54
C PHE A 238 -12.37 29.05 21.86
#